data_b33a46b81039b4970d7dc534df57f18d
#
_entry.id   b33a46b81039b4970d7dc534df57f18d
#
_cell.length_a   1.000
_cell.length_b   1.000
_cell.length_c   1.000
_cell.angle_alpha   90.00
_cell.angle_beta   90.00
_cell.angle_gamma   90.00
#
_symmetry.space_group_name_H-M   'P 1'
#
loop_
_entity.id
_entity.type
_entity.pdbx_description
1 polymer ?
#
loop_
_entity_poly.entity_id
_entity_poly.type
_entity_poly.pdbx_seq_one_letter_code
_entity_poly.pdbx_strand_id
1 'polypeptide(L)'
;MPLDTRRKMIDRQESPISICHQCKLLGVARSSLYYTPSKASNKDLQLMEMLDKLYLEDPTRGTRRMSHELQKKGHKVGRCHVRSLMQIMRLKTVYCRPRTTIIDPSRYKYP
;
A
#
# COMPACT_ATOMS: atom_id res chain seq x y z
N MET A 1 -7.88 19.82 12.49
CA MET A 1 -8.11 20.27 11.10
C MET A 1 -7.41 19.32 10.14
N PRO A 2 -8.08 18.76 9.14
CA PRO A 2 -7.49 17.81 8.20
C PRO A 2 -6.39 18.49 7.35
N LEU A 3 -5.44 17.69 6.92
CA LEU A 3 -4.23 18.16 6.21
C LEU A 3 -4.57 18.85 4.87
N ASP A 4 -5.58 18.35 4.19
CA ASP A 4 -6.04 18.92 2.90
C ASP A 4 -6.65 20.32 3.05
N THR A 5 -7.36 20.57 4.15
CA THR A 5 -7.90 21.89 4.45
C THR A 5 -6.78 22.89 4.73
N ARG A 6 -5.74 22.49 5.50
CA ARG A 6 -4.56 23.33 5.76
C ARG A 6 -3.76 23.63 4.48
N ARG A 7 -3.65 22.67 3.55
CA ARG A 7 -3.01 22.88 2.25
C ARG A 7 -3.74 23.92 1.38
N LYS A 8 -5.08 23.93 1.42
CA LYS A 8 -5.91 24.88 0.68
C LYS A 8 -5.83 26.30 1.22
N MET A 9 -5.45 26.47 2.48
CA MET A 9 -5.27 27.79 3.12
C MET A 9 -3.96 28.48 2.75
N ILE A 10 -3.04 27.75 2.10
CA ILE A 10 -1.74 28.30 1.69
C ILE A 10 -1.91 29.07 0.39
N ASP A 11 -1.79 30.37 0.49
CA ASP A 11 -1.88 31.27 -0.66
C ASP A 11 -0.51 31.48 -1.29
N ARG A 12 -0.42 31.24 -2.62
CA ARG A 12 0.84 31.28 -3.37
C ARG A 12 1.16 32.64 -3.99
N GLN A 13 0.16 33.47 -4.19
CA GLN A 13 0.30 34.66 -5.03
C GLN A 13 0.01 36.00 -4.32
N GLU A 14 -0.92 36.06 -3.40
CA GLU A 14 -1.42 37.32 -2.84
C GLU A 14 -1.03 37.61 -1.38
N SER A 15 -0.35 36.66 -0.72
CA SER A 15 0.00 36.83 0.69
C SER A 15 1.34 37.54 0.88
N PRO A 16 1.42 38.52 1.79
CA PRO A 16 2.69 39.19 2.16
C PRO A 16 3.63 38.22 2.91
N ILE A 17 3.16 37.03 3.31
CA ILE A 17 3.89 36.06 4.09
C ILE A 17 4.49 35.00 3.13
N SER A 18 5.79 34.72 3.29
CA SER A 18 6.44 33.67 2.48
C SER A 18 5.79 32.29 2.67
N ILE A 19 5.75 31.48 1.62
CA ILE A 19 5.18 30.12 1.64
C ILE A 19 5.81 29.28 2.75
N CYS A 20 7.11 29.42 3.01
CA CYS A 20 7.79 28.74 4.11
C CYS A 20 7.19 29.09 5.47
N HIS A 21 6.89 30.34 5.69
CA HIS A 21 6.32 30.81 6.95
C HIS A 21 4.88 30.38 7.13
N GLN A 22 4.08 30.44 6.05
CA GLN A 22 2.71 29.91 6.03
C GLN A 22 2.68 28.41 6.35
N CYS A 23 3.60 27.62 5.75
CA CYS A 23 3.72 26.19 6.03
C CYS A 23 4.05 25.90 7.50
N LYS A 24 4.95 26.70 8.11
CA LYS A 24 5.29 26.59 9.53
C LYS A 24 4.10 26.90 10.43
N LEU A 25 3.36 27.98 10.16
CA LEU A 25 2.20 28.38 10.93
C LEU A 25 1.07 27.32 10.88
N LEU A 26 0.86 26.72 9.72
CA LEU A 26 -0.17 25.70 9.51
C LEU A 26 0.29 24.28 9.87
N GLY A 27 1.56 24.10 10.25
CA GLY A 27 2.11 22.79 10.58
C GLY A 27 2.10 21.82 9.38
N VAL A 28 2.34 22.32 8.16
CA VAL A 28 2.35 21.54 6.92
C VAL A 28 3.78 21.47 6.40
N ALA A 29 4.24 20.26 6.05
CA ALA A 29 5.54 20.12 5.39
C ALA A 29 5.50 20.75 3.98
N ARG A 30 6.47 21.62 3.67
CA ARG A 30 6.56 22.30 2.37
C ARG A 30 6.59 21.33 1.19
N SER A 31 7.29 20.19 1.34
CA SER A 31 7.35 19.13 0.32
C SER A 31 5.98 18.56 -0.02
N SER A 32 5.11 18.43 0.98
CA SER A 32 3.76 17.90 0.78
C SER A 32 2.85 18.82 -0.02
N LEU A 33 3.19 20.11 -0.09
CA LEU A 33 2.45 21.10 -0.88
C LEU A 33 2.61 20.90 -2.39
N TYR A 34 3.79 20.45 -2.80
CA TYR A 34 4.15 20.21 -4.20
C TYR A 34 3.94 18.77 -4.63
N TYR A 35 3.58 17.91 -3.69
CA TYR A 35 3.36 16.50 -3.98
C TYR A 35 2.05 16.31 -4.74
N THR A 36 2.16 15.83 -5.96
CA THR A 36 1.03 15.34 -6.75
C THR A 36 1.09 13.81 -6.76
N PRO A 37 0.05 13.11 -6.27
CA PRO A 37 0.05 11.66 -6.28
C PRO A 37 0.10 11.15 -7.73
N SER A 38 1.05 10.26 -8.00
CA SER A 38 1.15 9.58 -9.28
C SER A 38 -0.05 8.66 -9.49
N LYS A 39 -0.73 8.78 -10.63
CA LYS A 39 -1.79 7.85 -11.00
C LYS A 39 -1.18 6.51 -11.43
N ALA A 40 -1.89 5.43 -11.18
CA ALA A 40 -1.49 4.11 -11.65
C ALA A 40 -1.38 4.09 -13.18
N SER A 41 -0.35 3.43 -13.71
CA SER A 41 -0.19 3.23 -15.15
C SER A 41 -1.31 2.34 -15.71
N ASN A 42 -1.67 2.53 -16.98
CA ASN A 42 -2.66 1.65 -17.64
C ASN A 42 -2.23 0.17 -17.61
N LYS A 43 -0.93 -0.09 -17.70
CA LYS A 43 -0.37 -1.44 -17.55
C LYS A 43 -0.60 -2.01 -16.15
N ASP A 44 -0.43 -1.17 -15.14
CA ASP A 44 -0.66 -1.58 -13.74
C ASP A 44 -2.14 -1.84 -13.47
N LEU A 45 -3.04 -1.07 -14.07
CA LEU A 45 -4.49 -1.31 -13.98
C LEU A 45 -4.88 -2.65 -14.60
N GLN A 46 -4.33 -3.00 -15.75
CA GLN A 46 -4.54 -4.32 -16.36
C GLN A 46 -4.00 -5.46 -15.50
N LEU A 47 -2.81 -5.28 -14.92
CA LEU A 47 -2.22 -6.26 -14.01
C LEU A 47 -3.05 -6.41 -12.73
N MET A 48 -3.58 -5.31 -12.19
CA MET A 48 -4.48 -5.34 -11.03
C MET A 48 -5.76 -6.13 -11.34
N GLU A 49 -6.36 -5.92 -12.50
CA GLU A 49 -7.55 -6.69 -12.91
C GLU A 49 -7.28 -8.19 -13.03
N MET A 50 -6.12 -8.56 -13.57
CA MET A 50 -5.71 -9.97 -13.64
C MET A 50 -5.42 -10.56 -12.26
N LEU A 51 -4.78 -9.78 -11.38
CA LEU A 51 -4.51 -10.19 -10.00
C LEU A 51 -5.82 -10.41 -9.22
N ASP A 52 -6.80 -9.55 -9.43
CA ASP A 52 -8.11 -9.69 -8.80
C ASP A 52 -8.80 -10.98 -9.22
N LYS A 53 -8.81 -11.30 -10.51
CA LYS A 53 -9.33 -12.56 -11.04
C LYS A 53 -8.62 -13.79 -10.44
N LEU A 54 -7.28 -13.76 -10.38
CA LEU A 54 -6.49 -14.84 -9.79
C LEU A 54 -6.73 -14.99 -8.28
N TYR A 55 -6.96 -13.89 -7.59
CA TYR A 55 -7.27 -13.89 -6.16
C TYR A 55 -8.67 -14.48 -5.88
N LEU A 56 -9.64 -14.17 -6.74
CA LEU A 56 -11.00 -14.74 -6.63
C LEU A 56 -11.01 -16.26 -6.89
N GLU A 57 -10.14 -16.74 -7.79
CA GLU A 57 -9.98 -18.18 -8.04
C GLU A 57 -9.37 -18.91 -6.84
N ASP A 58 -8.32 -18.36 -6.27
CA ASP A 58 -7.59 -18.95 -5.14
C ASP A 58 -6.95 -17.86 -4.26
N PRO A 59 -7.62 -17.46 -3.17
CA PRO A 59 -7.12 -16.44 -2.26
C PRO A 59 -5.91 -16.85 -1.43
N THR A 60 -5.50 -18.12 -1.50
CA THR A 60 -4.30 -18.63 -0.79
C THR A 60 -3.00 -18.35 -1.54
N ARG A 61 -3.08 -17.91 -2.80
CA ARG A 61 -1.90 -17.60 -3.62
C ARG A 61 -1.17 -16.37 -3.09
N GLY A 62 0.08 -16.55 -2.71
CA GLY A 62 0.97 -15.47 -2.31
C GLY A 62 1.61 -14.77 -3.50
N THR A 63 2.36 -13.70 -3.24
CA THR A 63 3.02 -12.86 -4.25
C THR A 63 3.91 -13.65 -5.22
N ARG A 64 4.57 -14.71 -4.76
CA ARG A 64 5.42 -15.57 -5.62
C ARG A 64 4.57 -16.34 -6.64
N ARG A 65 3.50 -16.97 -6.20
CA ARG A 65 2.58 -17.71 -7.09
C ARG A 65 1.89 -16.77 -8.07
N MET A 66 1.40 -15.62 -7.58
CA MET A 66 0.78 -14.60 -8.43
C MET A 66 1.73 -14.11 -9.53
N SER A 67 2.98 -13.81 -9.17
CA SER A 67 4.01 -13.42 -10.15
C SER A 67 4.25 -14.51 -11.20
N HIS A 68 4.34 -15.76 -10.78
CA HIS A 68 4.55 -16.90 -11.69
C HIS A 68 3.35 -17.11 -12.64
N GLU A 69 2.12 -16.97 -12.13
CA GLU A 69 0.91 -17.07 -12.98
C GLU A 69 0.82 -15.93 -14.01
N LEU A 70 1.20 -14.71 -13.63
CA LEU A 70 1.28 -13.59 -14.56
C LEU A 70 2.36 -13.79 -15.62
N GLN A 71 3.52 -14.37 -15.25
CA GLN A 71 4.59 -14.69 -16.19
C GLN A 71 4.16 -15.78 -17.18
N LYS A 72 3.41 -16.79 -16.73
CA LYS A 72 2.80 -17.79 -17.64
C LYS A 72 1.86 -17.16 -18.66
N LYS A 73 1.14 -16.11 -18.28
CA LYS A 73 0.26 -15.34 -19.17
C LYS A 73 1.02 -14.37 -20.09
N GLY A 74 2.35 -14.36 -20.06
CA GLY A 74 3.20 -13.53 -20.90
C GLY A 74 3.57 -12.15 -20.34
N HIS A 75 3.21 -11.84 -19.09
CA HIS A 75 3.53 -10.57 -18.44
C HIS A 75 4.86 -10.69 -17.69
N LYS A 76 5.87 -9.90 -18.08
CA LYS A 76 7.15 -9.84 -17.38
C LYS A 76 7.04 -9.00 -16.11
N VAL A 77 6.52 -9.59 -15.04
CA VAL A 77 6.29 -8.91 -13.76
C VAL A 77 7.03 -9.62 -12.64
N GLY A 78 7.83 -8.86 -11.91
CA GLY A 78 8.58 -9.36 -10.76
C GLY A 78 7.70 -9.44 -9.49
N ARG A 79 8.14 -10.26 -8.54
CA ARG A 79 7.49 -10.45 -7.24
C ARG A 79 7.27 -9.14 -6.47
N CYS A 80 8.27 -8.23 -6.47
CA CYS A 80 8.18 -6.96 -5.76
C CYS A 80 7.09 -6.06 -6.35
N HIS A 81 6.97 -6.02 -7.67
CA HIS A 81 5.94 -5.26 -8.36
C HIS A 81 4.54 -5.80 -8.04
N VAL A 82 4.36 -7.13 -8.12
CA VAL A 82 3.10 -7.80 -7.73
C VAL A 82 2.74 -7.49 -6.27
N ARG A 83 3.72 -7.53 -5.36
CA ARG A 83 3.51 -7.18 -3.95
C ARG A 83 3.01 -5.76 -3.78
N SER A 84 3.60 -4.79 -4.49
CA SER A 84 3.16 -3.39 -4.45
C SER A 84 1.74 -3.22 -4.98
N LEU A 85 1.39 -3.89 -6.08
CA LEU A 85 0.04 -3.87 -6.63
C LEU A 85 -0.98 -4.49 -5.67
N MET A 86 -0.68 -5.63 -5.07
CA MET A 86 -1.53 -6.26 -4.06
C MET A 86 -1.73 -5.37 -2.83
N GLN A 87 -0.71 -4.64 -2.39
CA GLN A 87 -0.82 -3.68 -1.30
C GLN A 87 -1.74 -2.51 -1.63
N ILE A 88 -1.64 -1.97 -2.84
CA ILE A 88 -2.52 -0.89 -3.33
C ILE A 88 -3.98 -1.39 -3.38
N MET A 89 -4.22 -2.60 -3.86
CA MET A 89 -5.53 -3.24 -3.91
C MET A 89 -6.02 -3.72 -2.53
N ARG A 90 -5.15 -3.67 -1.51
CA ARG A 90 -5.41 -4.20 -0.16
C ARG A 90 -5.75 -5.70 -0.13
N LEU A 91 -5.23 -6.44 -1.07
CA LEU A 91 -5.36 -7.90 -1.12
C LEU A 91 -4.38 -8.54 -0.13
N LYS A 92 -4.90 -9.40 0.72
CA LYS A 92 -4.10 -10.20 1.67
C LYS A 92 -4.30 -11.67 1.37
N THR A 93 -3.19 -12.40 1.28
CA THR A 93 -3.23 -13.86 1.13
C THR A 93 -3.86 -14.49 2.37
N VAL A 94 -4.82 -15.37 2.15
CA VAL A 94 -5.44 -16.16 3.22
C VAL A 94 -4.54 -17.34 3.55
N TYR A 95 -4.15 -17.45 4.80
CA TYR A 95 -3.34 -18.57 5.30
C TYR A 95 -3.74 -18.94 6.73
N CYS A 96 -3.40 -20.13 7.15
CA CYS A 96 -3.64 -20.56 8.53
C CYS A 96 -2.88 -19.65 9.49
N ARG A 97 -3.54 -19.21 10.55
CA ARG A 97 -2.90 -18.42 11.59
C ARG A 97 -1.80 -19.22 12.26
N PRO A 98 -0.70 -18.60 12.70
CA PRO A 98 0.29 -19.26 13.52
C PRO A 98 -0.36 -19.76 14.82
N ARG A 99 0.23 -20.80 15.37
CA ARG A 99 -0.25 -21.43 16.62
C ARG A 99 -0.48 -20.37 17.70
N THR A 100 -1.73 -20.21 18.13
CA THR A 100 -2.11 -19.22 19.15
C THR A 100 -1.99 -19.76 20.57
N THR A 101 -1.90 -21.08 20.71
CA THR A 101 -1.75 -21.73 22.00
C THR A 101 -0.28 -21.77 22.39
N ILE A 102 0.09 -21.03 23.42
CA ILE A 102 1.40 -21.08 24.05
C ILE A 102 1.32 -22.13 25.16
N ILE A 103 2.14 -23.17 25.06
CA ILE A 103 2.27 -24.16 26.13
C ILE A 103 3.06 -23.51 27.25
N ASP A 104 2.44 -23.35 28.42
CA ASP A 104 3.11 -22.90 29.63
C ASP A 104 3.94 -24.07 30.20
N PRO A 105 5.29 -24.01 30.14
CA PRO A 105 6.14 -25.10 30.58
C PRO A 105 6.07 -25.33 32.08
N SER A 106 5.53 -24.39 32.86
CA SER A 106 5.34 -24.54 34.31
C SER A 106 4.12 -25.37 34.67
N ARG A 107 3.11 -25.43 33.77
CA ARG A 107 1.84 -26.15 33.98
C ARG A 107 1.86 -27.62 33.59
N TYR A 108 2.76 -28.02 32.70
CA TYR A 108 2.84 -29.38 32.13
C TYR A 108 4.22 -29.99 32.37
N LYS A 109 4.61 -30.11 33.63
CA LYS A 109 5.72 -31.01 34.00
C LYS A 109 5.11 -32.41 34.08
N TYR A 110 5.33 -33.20 33.05
CA TYR A 110 5.13 -34.64 33.18
C TYR A 110 6.19 -35.20 34.12
N PRO A 111 5.82 -36.04 35.11
CA PRO A 111 6.80 -36.70 35.92
C PRO A 111 7.71 -37.65 35.14
#